data_3736ce243f5a0b209a46e5235ba0d7d6
#
_entry.id   3736ce243f5a0b209a46e5235ba0d7d6
#
_cell.length_a   1.000
_cell.length_b   1.000
_cell.length_c   1.000
_cell.angle_alpha   90.00
_cell.angle_beta   90.00
_cell.angle_gamma   90.00
#
_symmetry.space_group_name_H-M   'P 1'
#
loop_
_entity.id
_entity.type
_entity.pdbx_description
1 polymer ?
#
loop_
_entity_poly.entity_id
_entity_poly.type
_entity_poly.pdbx_seq_one_letter_code
_entity_poly.pdbx_strand_id
1 'polypeptide(L)'
;MSTTAPSPAPPAAPFLEFSGVGQEFATRQGPLEVLRDIHLSVAQGEFVCVIGHSGCGKSTLLNMVSGFLQPSSGRVSLANRPIEGPGPDRMVVFQNYSLLPWKTVRQNVDLAVKAARPELDPQRRRAVVDHHLEMVHLSDAADKRPGQISGGMKQRVAIARALAVSPAVLVLDEPFGALDAITKEELQEELLAIWREQRPTVLMITHDIDEALFLADRVVMMTNGPAATIGDILTVPFERPRSYEAIQADPRYGVLRNQALDFLYRRHAHDDA
;
A
#
# COMPACT_ATOMS: atom_id res chain seq x y z
N MET A 1 36.35 33.60 5.23
CA MET A 1 35.44 33.15 4.14
C MET A 1 34.46 32.21 4.77
N SER A 2 33.27 32.70 5.11
CA SER A 2 32.19 31.85 5.71
C SER A 2 31.49 31.11 4.61
N THR A 3 31.63 29.79 4.58
CA THR A 3 30.85 28.91 3.74
C THR A 3 29.46 28.69 4.39
N THR A 4 28.48 29.41 3.90
CA THR A 4 27.05 29.16 4.23
C THR A 4 26.65 27.82 3.64
N ALA A 5 26.27 26.85 4.50
CA ALA A 5 25.69 25.60 4.07
C ALA A 5 24.38 25.87 3.28
N PRO A 6 24.11 25.16 2.18
CA PRO A 6 22.88 25.36 1.44
C PRO A 6 21.67 25.04 2.33
N SER A 7 20.68 25.95 2.33
CA SER A 7 19.40 25.76 2.99
C SER A 7 18.73 24.48 2.46
N PRO A 8 18.13 23.63 3.30
CA PRO A 8 17.42 22.46 2.83
C PRO A 8 16.32 22.90 1.85
N ALA A 9 16.22 22.18 0.74
CA ALA A 9 15.16 22.39 -0.25
C ALA A 9 13.79 22.30 0.46
N PRO A 10 12.80 23.13 0.07
CA PRO A 10 11.47 23.05 0.64
C PRO A 10 10.91 21.65 0.42
N PRO A 11 10.16 21.09 1.40
CA PRO A 11 9.55 19.78 1.24
C PRO A 11 8.69 19.78 -0.02
N ALA A 12 8.84 18.73 -0.84
CA ALA A 12 8.02 18.56 -2.04
C ALA A 12 6.53 18.62 -1.65
N ALA A 13 5.72 19.30 -2.48
CA ALA A 13 4.29 19.39 -2.22
C ALA A 13 3.69 17.98 -2.07
N PRO A 14 2.77 17.76 -1.10
CA PRO A 14 2.20 16.45 -0.87
C PRO A 14 1.44 15.96 -2.11
N PHE A 15 1.66 14.70 -2.49
CA PHE A 15 1.00 14.09 -3.62
C PHE A 15 -0.31 13.40 -3.20
N LEU A 16 -0.26 12.63 -2.11
CA LEU A 16 -1.44 12.11 -1.43
C LEU A 16 -1.50 12.73 -0.03
N GLU A 17 -2.64 13.33 0.33
CA GLU A 17 -2.76 14.09 1.58
C GLU A 17 -4.05 13.75 2.31
N PHE A 18 -3.92 13.53 3.62
CA PHE A 18 -5.01 13.49 4.59
C PHE A 18 -4.94 14.76 5.44
N SER A 19 -6.00 15.55 5.44
CA SER A 19 -6.05 16.85 6.15
C SER A 19 -7.20 16.84 7.15
N GLY A 20 -6.88 16.63 8.46
CA GLY A 20 -7.86 16.61 9.55
C GLY A 20 -8.96 15.57 9.37
N VAL A 21 -8.59 14.37 8.86
CA VAL A 21 -9.56 13.33 8.50
C VAL A 21 -10.08 12.64 9.75
N GLY A 22 -11.41 12.63 9.89
CA GLY A 22 -12.15 11.86 10.88
C GLY A 22 -13.19 10.96 10.23
N GLN A 23 -13.52 9.84 10.90
CA GLN A 23 -14.54 8.91 10.45
C GLN A 23 -15.39 8.39 11.56
N GLU A 24 -16.70 8.57 11.41
CA GLU A 24 -17.73 7.99 12.27
C GLU A 24 -18.61 7.04 11.47
N PHE A 25 -19.01 5.94 12.10
CA PHE A 25 -20.00 5.02 11.57
C PHE A 25 -21.21 4.98 12.47
N ALA A 26 -22.41 5.04 11.90
CA ALA A 26 -23.64 4.82 12.62
C ALA A 26 -23.76 3.35 13.03
N THR A 27 -23.86 3.08 14.33
CA THR A 27 -24.09 1.74 14.86
C THR A 27 -25.43 1.68 15.63
N ARG A 28 -25.88 0.47 15.96
CA ARG A 28 -27.08 0.29 16.79
C ARG A 28 -26.93 0.86 18.21
N GLN A 29 -25.69 1.04 18.67
CA GLN A 29 -25.35 1.55 19.99
C GLN A 29 -25.05 3.06 20.01
N GLY A 30 -25.13 3.72 18.83
CA GLY A 30 -24.79 5.11 18.63
C GLY A 30 -23.63 5.27 17.64
N PRO A 31 -23.15 6.50 17.39
CA PRO A 31 -22.04 6.76 16.50
C PRO A 31 -20.73 6.17 17.09
N LEU A 32 -19.99 5.47 16.25
CA LEU A 32 -18.66 4.94 16.55
C LEU A 32 -17.62 5.76 15.79
N GLU A 33 -16.84 6.57 16.49
CA GLU A 33 -15.71 7.27 15.93
C GLU A 33 -14.53 6.28 15.75
N VAL A 34 -14.17 6.01 14.50
CA VAL A 34 -13.10 5.06 14.17
C VAL A 34 -11.77 5.80 13.98
N LEU A 35 -11.79 6.95 13.31
CA LEU A 35 -10.62 7.79 13.05
C LEU A 35 -10.86 9.19 13.56
N ARG A 36 -9.81 9.80 14.13
CA ARG A 36 -9.84 11.18 14.63
C ARG A 36 -8.60 11.93 14.16
N ASP A 37 -8.84 13.08 13.53
CA ASP A 37 -7.83 14.11 13.20
C ASP A 37 -6.55 13.55 12.55
N ILE A 38 -6.74 12.75 11.49
CA ILE A 38 -5.64 12.16 10.75
C ILE A 38 -5.01 13.21 9.84
N HIS A 39 -3.72 13.44 10.01
CA HIS A 39 -2.88 14.26 9.15
C HIS A 39 -1.73 13.41 8.61
N LEU A 40 -1.68 13.21 7.29
CA LEU A 40 -0.62 12.47 6.63
C LEU A 40 -0.38 13.05 5.24
N SER A 41 0.88 13.36 4.96
CA SER A 41 1.33 13.76 3.62
C SER A 41 2.26 12.69 3.08
N VAL A 42 1.98 12.21 1.85
CA VAL A 42 2.80 11.23 1.13
C VAL A 42 3.31 11.89 -0.14
N ALA A 43 4.62 11.79 -0.37
CA ALA A 43 5.24 12.34 -1.57
C ALA A 43 4.98 11.45 -2.80
N GLN A 44 5.09 12.03 -4.00
CA GLN A 44 4.97 11.25 -5.23
C GLN A 44 6.08 10.20 -5.31
N GLY A 45 5.72 8.96 -5.62
CA GLY A 45 6.64 7.84 -5.72
C GLY A 45 7.19 7.35 -4.38
N GLU A 46 6.66 7.81 -3.25
CA GLU A 46 7.01 7.32 -1.91
C GLU A 46 6.28 6.00 -1.62
N PHE A 47 6.95 5.11 -0.90
CA PHE A 47 6.37 3.88 -0.40
C PHE A 47 6.11 4.01 1.10
N VAL A 48 4.85 4.10 1.50
CA VAL A 48 4.42 4.25 2.90
C VAL A 48 3.70 3.01 3.37
N CYS A 49 4.14 2.44 4.49
CA CYS A 49 3.41 1.38 5.20
C CYS A 49 2.66 1.94 6.40
N VAL A 50 1.44 1.48 6.61
CA VAL A 50 0.62 1.77 7.80
C VAL A 50 0.52 0.52 8.63
N ILE A 51 0.98 0.58 9.88
CA ILE A 51 0.89 -0.51 10.86
C ILE A 51 0.04 -0.09 12.05
N GLY A 52 -0.48 -1.07 12.79
CA GLY A 52 -1.32 -0.85 13.98
C GLY A 52 -2.16 -2.08 14.27
N HIS A 53 -2.80 -2.12 15.43
CA HIS A 53 -3.63 -3.25 15.85
C HIS A 53 -4.84 -3.47 14.95
N SER A 54 -5.41 -4.67 15.02
CA SER A 54 -6.67 -4.97 14.33
C SER A 54 -7.76 -4.02 14.82
N GLY A 55 -8.58 -3.50 13.89
CA GLY A 55 -9.67 -2.58 14.23
C GLY A 55 -9.28 -1.11 14.42
N CYS A 56 -7.99 -0.71 14.36
CA CYS A 56 -7.59 0.70 14.50
C CYS A 56 -7.88 1.59 13.28
N GLY A 57 -8.62 1.12 12.27
CA GLY A 57 -9.05 1.96 11.15
C GLY A 57 -8.11 1.99 9.94
N LYS A 58 -7.09 1.13 9.84
CA LYS A 58 -6.18 1.06 8.66
C LYS A 58 -6.94 0.86 7.34
N SER A 59 -7.83 -0.13 7.29
CA SER A 59 -8.65 -0.38 6.09
C SER A 59 -9.62 0.77 5.80
N THR A 60 -10.01 1.54 6.82
CA THR A 60 -10.81 2.76 6.67
C THR A 60 -10.01 3.83 5.90
N LEU A 61 -8.74 4.07 6.29
CA LEU A 61 -7.85 4.98 5.56
C LEU A 61 -7.65 4.53 4.11
N LEU A 62 -7.42 3.22 3.90
CA LEU A 62 -7.24 2.63 2.59
C LEU A 62 -8.48 2.83 1.69
N ASN A 63 -9.68 2.62 2.25
CA ASN A 63 -10.93 2.82 1.52
C ASN A 63 -11.15 4.29 1.14
N MET A 64 -10.65 5.25 1.93
CA MET A 64 -10.71 6.67 1.59
C MET A 64 -9.78 7.01 0.41
N VAL A 65 -8.54 6.51 0.42
CA VAL A 65 -7.62 6.69 -0.72
C VAL A 65 -8.17 6.06 -1.98
N SER A 66 -8.80 4.88 -1.86
CA SER A 66 -9.42 4.19 -3.00
C SER A 66 -10.69 4.89 -3.52
N GLY A 67 -11.24 5.83 -2.75
CA GLY A 67 -12.49 6.52 -3.06
C GLY A 67 -13.74 5.69 -2.77
N PHE A 68 -13.62 4.54 -2.08
CA PHE A 68 -14.77 3.71 -1.67
C PHE A 68 -15.49 4.28 -0.44
N LEU A 69 -14.84 5.15 0.31
CA LEU A 69 -15.36 5.79 1.51
C LEU A 69 -15.01 7.27 1.49
N GLN A 70 -15.98 8.12 1.81
CA GLN A 70 -15.74 9.54 2.07
C GLN A 70 -15.54 9.75 3.56
N PRO A 71 -14.59 10.61 3.99
CA PRO A 71 -14.42 10.93 5.40
C PRO A 71 -15.63 11.69 5.96
N SER A 72 -15.95 11.48 7.24
CA SER A 72 -17.01 12.22 7.94
C SER A 72 -16.58 13.66 8.22
N SER A 73 -15.29 13.93 8.38
CA SER A 73 -14.69 15.26 8.51
C SER A 73 -13.31 15.31 7.87
N GLY A 74 -12.84 16.51 7.56
CA GLY A 74 -11.58 16.70 6.85
C GLY A 74 -11.68 16.31 5.38
N ARG A 75 -10.53 16.02 4.75
CA ARG A 75 -10.48 15.61 3.33
C ARG A 75 -9.28 14.73 3.02
N VAL A 76 -9.43 13.88 1.99
CA VAL A 76 -8.33 13.17 1.34
C VAL A 76 -8.17 13.72 -0.06
N SER A 77 -6.96 14.07 -0.47
CA SER A 77 -6.67 14.63 -1.79
C SER A 77 -5.50 13.93 -2.48
N LEU A 78 -5.56 13.84 -3.81
CA LEU A 78 -4.51 13.35 -4.67
C LEU A 78 -4.10 14.46 -5.64
N ALA A 79 -2.82 14.81 -5.70
CA ALA A 79 -2.30 15.92 -6.51
C ALA A 79 -3.14 17.21 -6.35
N ASN A 80 -3.43 17.59 -5.11
CA ASN A 80 -4.26 18.73 -4.69
C ASN A 80 -5.75 18.66 -5.14
N ARG A 81 -6.24 17.52 -5.61
CA ARG A 81 -7.66 17.32 -5.99
C ARG A 81 -8.32 16.41 -4.95
N PRO A 82 -9.48 16.76 -4.41
CA PRO A 82 -10.23 15.88 -3.53
C PRO A 82 -10.54 14.53 -4.18
N ILE A 83 -10.45 13.47 -3.41
CA ILE A 83 -10.88 12.13 -3.83
C ILE A 83 -12.39 12.04 -3.57
N GLU A 84 -13.20 12.10 -4.63
CA GLU A 84 -14.65 12.06 -4.54
C GLU A 84 -15.26 10.67 -4.83
N GLY A 85 -14.46 9.76 -5.38
CA GLY A 85 -14.89 8.42 -5.72
C GLY A 85 -13.76 7.55 -6.28
N PRO A 86 -14.02 6.28 -6.63
CA PRO A 86 -13.05 5.41 -7.27
C PRO A 86 -12.60 5.94 -8.63
N GLY A 87 -11.31 5.74 -8.96
CA GLY A 87 -10.74 6.17 -10.23
C GLY A 87 -9.60 5.26 -10.69
N PRO A 88 -9.29 5.24 -12.00
CA PRO A 88 -8.23 4.42 -12.57
C PRO A 88 -6.81 4.89 -12.18
N ASP A 89 -6.68 6.08 -11.64
CA ASP A 89 -5.46 6.67 -11.08
C ASP A 89 -5.06 6.03 -9.75
N ARG A 90 -5.94 5.25 -9.12
CA ARG A 90 -5.74 4.55 -7.85
C ARG A 90 -6.19 3.10 -7.97
N MET A 91 -5.26 2.18 -7.80
CA MET A 91 -5.56 0.74 -7.88
C MET A 91 -5.35 0.06 -6.53
N VAL A 92 -6.26 -0.87 -6.22
CA VAL A 92 -6.22 -1.62 -4.96
C VAL A 92 -5.87 -3.08 -5.22
N VAL A 93 -4.92 -3.59 -4.45
CA VAL A 93 -4.65 -5.02 -4.31
C VAL A 93 -5.19 -5.45 -2.96
N PHE A 94 -6.24 -6.24 -2.96
CA PHE A 94 -6.90 -6.74 -1.75
C PHE A 94 -6.24 -8.01 -1.23
N GLN A 95 -6.36 -8.26 0.06
CA GLN A 95 -5.85 -9.45 0.75
C GLN A 95 -6.32 -10.77 0.11
N ASN A 96 -7.54 -10.83 -0.39
CA ASN A 96 -8.14 -12.01 -1.04
C ASN A 96 -7.91 -12.04 -2.55
N TYR A 97 -6.97 -11.23 -3.08
CA TYR A 97 -6.61 -11.09 -4.50
C TYR A 97 -7.72 -10.57 -5.41
N SER A 98 -8.98 -10.75 -5.07
CA SER A 98 -10.18 -10.36 -5.85
C SER A 98 -10.09 -10.73 -7.33
N LEU A 99 -9.60 -11.93 -7.63
CA LEU A 99 -9.54 -12.47 -9.00
C LEU A 99 -10.89 -13.06 -9.38
N LEU A 100 -11.28 -12.86 -10.64
CA LEU A 100 -12.48 -13.45 -11.21
C LEU A 100 -12.23 -14.94 -11.53
N PRO A 101 -12.85 -15.90 -10.81
CA PRO A 101 -12.48 -17.31 -10.89
C PRO A 101 -12.83 -17.97 -12.24
N TRP A 102 -13.76 -17.38 -12.98
CA TRP A 102 -14.15 -17.85 -14.33
C TRP A 102 -13.30 -17.27 -15.45
N LYS A 103 -12.41 -16.32 -15.17
CA LYS A 103 -11.46 -15.74 -16.13
C LYS A 103 -10.08 -16.36 -15.97
N THR A 104 -9.32 -16.41 -17.07
CA THR A 104 -7.91 -16.80 -17.01
C THR A 104 -7.07 -15.69 -16.36
N VAL A 105 -5.81 -15.99 -16.04
CA VAL A 105 -4.81 -15.01 -15.55
C VAL A 105 -4.75 -13.81 -16.50
N ARG A 106 -4.54 -14.06 -17.79
CA ARG A 106 -4.54 -13.02 -18.86
C ARG A 106 -5.82 -12.20 -18.86
N GLN A 107 -6.97 -12.85 -18.79
CA GLN A 107 -8.27 -12.17 -18.83
C GLN A 107 -8.55 -11.34 -17.57
N ASN A 108 -7.98 -11.70 -16.41
CA ASN A 108 -8.07 -10.90 -15.20
C ASN A 108 -7.31 -9.58 -15.34
N VAL A 109 -6.12 -9.61 -15.95
CA VAL A 109 -5.34 -8.41 -16.21
C VAL A 109 -5.95 -7.58 -17.35
N ASP A 110 -6.35 -8.22 -18.46
CA ASP A 110 -6.97 -7.57 -19.62
C ASP A 110 -8.22 -6.76 -19.25
N LEU A 111 -9.02 -7.27 -18.33
CA LEU A 111 -10.24 -6.59 -17.87
C LEU A 111 -9.92 -5.22 -17.27
N ALA A 112 -8.89 -5.12 -16.44
CA ALA A 112 -8.49 -3.86 -15.81
C ALA A 112 -7.95 -2.87 -16.86
N VAL A 113 -7.09 -3.34 -17.76
CA VAL A 113 -6.56 -2.49 -18.85
C VAL A 113 -7.68 -2.01 -19.76
N LYS A 114 -8.63 -2.89 -20.14
CA LYS A 114 -9.78 -2.51 -20.96
C LYS A 114 -10.67 -1.46 -20.30
N ALA A 115 -10.87 -1.56 -19.00
CA ALA A 115 -11.70 -0.62 -18.25
C ALA A 115 -11.03 0.75 -18.06
N ALA A 116 -9.72 0.75 -17.76
CA ALA A 116 -8.99 1.97 -17.46
C ALA A 116 -8.46 2.70 -18.72
N ARG A 117 -8.24 1.96 -19.81
CA ARG A 117 -7.64 2.46 -21.05
C ARG A 117 -8.45 2.01 -22.28
N PRO A 118 -9.71 2.47 -22.40
CA PRO A 118 -10.62 2.07 -23.48
C PRO A 118 -10.14 2.51 -24.87
N GLU A 119 -9.22 3.48 -24.94
CA GLU A 119 -8.61 3.98 -26.18
C GLU A 119 -7.63 2.99 -26.82
N LEU A 120 -7.15 1.97 -26.07
CA LEU A 120 -6.21 0.99 -26.61
C LEU A 120 -6.95 0.00 -27.54
N ASP A 121 -6.42 -0.14 -28.75
CA ASP A 121 -6.83 -1.22 -29.63
C ASP A 121 -6.49 -2.61 -29.06
N PRO A 122 -7.13 -3.69 -29.55
CA PRO A 122 -6.92 -5.03 -28.99
C PRO A 122 -5.46 -5.52 -29.02
N GLN A 123 -4.66 -5.11 -30.03
CA GLN A 123 -3.27 -5.54 -30.17
C GLN A 123 -2.39 -4.84 -29.13
N ARG A 124 -2.52 -3.52 -28.98
CA ARG A 124 -1.79 -2.74 -27.97
C ARG A 124 -2.17 -3.17 -26.56
N ARG A 125 -3.46 -3.39 -26.31
CA ARG A 125 -3.94 -3.87 -25.00
C ARG A 125 -3.32 -5.23 -24.66
N ARG A 126 -3.28 -6.17 -25.63
CA ARG A 126 -2.63 -7.46 -25.45
C ARG A 126 -1.15 -7.33 -25.12
N ALA A 127 -0.43 -6.44 -25.80
CA ALA A 127 1.00 -6.18 -25.52
C ALA A 127 1.22 -5.67 -24.09
N VAL A 128 0.35 -4.75 -23.59
CA VAL A 128 0.40 -4.29 -22.20
C VAL A 128 0.17 -5.45 -21.23
N VAL A 129 -0.82 -6.29 -21.47
CA VAL A 129 -1.13 -7.45 -20.62
C VAL A 129 0.03 -8.44 -20.60
N ASP A 130 0.57 -8.79 -21.77
CA ASP A 130 1.66 -9.76 -21.89
C ASP A 130 2.93 -9.25 -21.20
N HIS A 131 3.27 -7.98 -21.36
CA HIS A 131 4.40 -7.33 -20.66
C HIS A 131 4.26 -7.43 -19.14
N HIS A 132 3.07 -7.15 -18.57
CA HIS A 132 2.89 -7.19 -17.12
C HIS A 132 2.85 -8.62 -16.57
N LEU A 133 2.41 -9.60 -17.38
CA LEU A 133 2.51 -11.01 -17.02
C LEU A 133 3.95 -11.52 -17.06
N GLU A 134 4.75 -11.05 -18.01
CA GLU A 134 6.19 -11.35 -18.06
C GLU A 134 6.92 -10.75 -16.85
N MET A 135 6.63 -9.50 -16.51
CA MET A 135 7.21 -8.78 -15.37
C MET A 135 7.01 -9.52 -14.02
N VAL A 136 5.90 -10.23 -13.86
CA VAL A 136 5.61 -11.04 -12.67
C VAL A 136 5.83 -12.54 -12.88
N HIS A 137 6.56 -12.94 -13.92
CA HIS A 137 6.90 -14.33 -14.25
C HIS A 137 5.69 -15.28 -14.39
N LEU A 138 4.61 -14.79 -15.02
CA LEU A 138 3.36 -15.57 -15.22
C LEU A 138 3.00 -15.81 -16.69
N SER A 139 3.92 -15.61 -17.63
CA SER A 139 3.67 -15.85 -19.07
C SER A 139 3.17 -17.27 -19.34
N ASP A 140 3.80 -18.28 -18.73
CA ASP A 140 3.44 -19.70 -18.90
C ASP A 140 2.11 -20.10 -18.22
N ALA A 141 1.62 -19.26 -17.31
CA ALA A 141 0.37 -19.46 -16.60
C ALA A 141 -0.78 -18.59 -17.14
N ALA A 142 -0.54 -17.82 -18.20
CA ALA A 142 -1.47 -16.82 -18.72
C ALA A 142 -2.87 -17.35 -19.02
N ASP A 143 -2.97 -18.59 -19.48
CA ASP A 143 -4.24 -19.24 -19.87
C ASP A 143 -4.86 -20.10 -18.75
N LYS A 144 -4.18 -20.21 -17.58
CA LYS A 144 -4.73 -20.89 -16.40
C LYS A 144 -5.78 -20.02 -15.71
N ARG A 145 -6.69 -20.66 -14.97
CA ARG A 145 -7.67 -19.99 -14.11
C ARG A 145 -7.15 -19.89 -12.67
N PRO A 146 -7.69 -18.98 -11.84
CA PRO A 146 -7.27 -18.81 -10.44
C PRO A 146 -7.28 -20.11 -9.61
N GLY A 147 -8.21 -21.03 -9.88
CA GLY A 147 -8.23 -22.34 -9.21
C GLY A 147 -7.10 -23.31 -9.57
N GLN A 148 -6.30 -22.98 -10.59
CA GLN A 148 -5.22 -23.83 -11.13
C GLN A 148 -3.81 -23.29 -10.78
N ILE A 149 -3.72 -22.22 -9.99
CA ILE A 149 -2.48 -21.55 -9.62
C ILE A 149 -2.35 -21.42 -8.10
N SER A 150 -1.11 -21.30 -7.60
CA SER A 150 -0.81 -21.15 -6.18
C SER A 150 -1.24 -19.78 -5.60
N GLY A 151 -1.19 -19.62 -4.28
CA GLY A 151 -1.46 -18.36 -3.60
C GLY A 151 -0.52 -17.24 -4.04
N GLY A 152 0.78 -17.50 -4.09
CA GLY A 152 1.78 -16.55 -4.60
C GLY A 152 1.54 -16.15 -6.04
N MET A 153 1.18 -17.09 -6.91
CA MET A 153 0.81 -16.78 -8.30
C MET A 153 -0.45 -15.91 -8.38
N LYS A 154 -1.46 -16.13 -7.52
CA LYS A 154 -2.65 -15.27 -7.46
C LYS A 154 -2.29 -13.84 -7.05
N GLN A 155 -1.37 -13.69 -6.09
CA GLN A 155 -0.86 -12.38 -5.66
C GLN A 155 -0.14 -11.67 -6.81
N ARG A 156 0.73 -12.37 -7.54
CA ARG A 156 1.39 -11.83 -8.75
C ARG A 156 0.38 -11.37 -9.80
N VAL A 157 -0.69 -12.13 -10.04
CA VAL A 157 -1.78 -11.69 -10.95
C VAL A 157 -2.45 -10.42 -10.46
N ALA A 158 -2.73 -10.30 -9.14
CA ALA A 158 -3.37 -9.12 -8.57
C ALA A 158 -2.47 -7.88 -8.71
N ILE A 159 -1.16 -8.03 -8.47
CA ILE A 159 -0.16 -6.97 -8.68
C ILE A 159 -0.07 -6.58 -10.16
N ALA A 160 0.09 -7.54 -11.06
CA ALA A 160 0.14 -7.28 -12.51
C ALA A 160 -1.12 -6.57 -13.01
N ARG A 161 -2.31 -7.00 -12.54
CA ARG A 161 -3.59 -6.36 -12.86
C ARG A 161 -3.63 -4.90 -12.41
N ALA A 162 -3.11 -4.60 -11.21
CA ALA A 162 -3.10 -3.25 -10.68
C ALA A 162 -2.10 -2.35 -11.43
N LEU A 163 -0.91 -2.85 -11.74
CA LEU A 163 0.16 -2.08 -12.39
C LEU A 163 -0.08 -1.89 -13.89
N ALA A 164 -0.78 -2.82 -14.57
CA ALA A 164 -1.04 -2.75 -16.00
C ALA A 164 -1.86 -1.52 -16.44
N VAL A 165 -2.52 -0.84 -15.50
CA VAL A 165 -3.22 0.42 -15.77
C VAL A 165 -2.36 1.65 -15.52
N SER A 166 -1.12 1.48 -15.03
CA SER A 166 -0.19 2.57 -14.68
C SER A 166 -0.79 3.56 -13.68
N PRO A 167 -1.21 3.10 -12.48
CA PRO A 167 -1.85 3.96 -11.50
C PRO A 167 -0.88 4.98 -10.91
N ALA A 168 -1.39 6.14 -10.52
CA ALA A 168 -0.63 7.15 -9.78
C ALA A 168 -0.42 6.71 -8.31
N VAL A 169 -1.41 6.00 -7.73
CA VAL A 169 -1.34 5.41 -6.39
C VAL A 169 -1.69 3.93 -6.44
N LEU A 170 -0.83 3.12 -5.83
CA LEU A 170 -1.05 1.71 -5.58
C LEU A 170 -1.37 1.50 -4.10
N VAL A 171 -2.54 0.96 -3.83
CA VAL A 171 -3.03 0.69 -2.48
C VAL A 171 -2.95 -0.82 -2.24
N LEU A 172 -2.27 -1.24 -1.17
CA LEU A 172 -2.03 -2.65 -0.86
C LEU A 172 -2.62 -2.98 0.52
N ASP A 173 -3.60 -3.88 0.56
CA ASP A 173 -4.25 -4.31 1.81
C ASP A 173 -3.75 -5.70 2.22
N GLU A 174 -2.80 -5.74 3.15
CA GLU A 174 -2.14 -6.97 3.65
C GLU A 174 -1.74 -7.94 2.53
N PRO A 175 -0.99 -7.47 1.51
CA PRO A 175 -0.83 -8.22 0.26
C PRO A 175 -0.12 -9.57 0.41
N PHE A 176 0.63 -9.77 1.49
CA PHE A 176 1.44 -10.99 1.69
C PHE A 176 0.98 -11.82 2.89
N GLY A 177 -0.11 -11.42 3.57
CA GLY A 177 -0.57 -12.05 4.82
C GLY A 177 -1.01 -13.51 4.70
N ALA A 178 -1.36 -13.98 3.50
CA ALA A 178 -1.81 -15.36 3.25
C ALA A 178 -0.71 -16.29 2.68
N LEU A 179 0.56 -15.83 2.64
CA LEU A 179 1.67 -16.55 2.02
C LEU A 179 2.60 -17.16 3.07
N ASP A 180 3.27 -18.26 2.68
CA ASP A 180 4.39 -18.80 3.47
C ASP A 180 5.61 -17.86 3.41
N ALA A 181 6.53 -18.02 4.39
CA ALA A 181 7.63 -17.08 4.59
C ALA A 181 8.54 -16.94 3.36
N ILE A 182 8.88 -18.05 2.68
CA ILE A 182 9.79 -18.02 1.52
C ILE A 182 9.13 -17.31 0.34
N THR A 183 7.91 -17.71 -0.01
CA THR A 183 7.13 -17.07 -1.08
C THR A 183 6.89 -15.58 -0.80
N LYS A 184 6.72 -15.21 0.48
CA LYS A 184 6.53 -13.84 0.92
C LYS A 184 7.77 -12.98 0.64
N GLU A 185 8.96 -13.42 1.04
CA GLU A 185 10.22 -12.70 0.82
C GLU A 185 10.49 -12.50 -0.69
N GLU A 186 10.35 -13.57 -1.49
CA GLU A 186 10.51 -13.49 -2.95
C GLU A 186 9.57 -12.45 -3.58
N LEU A 187 8.29 -12.47 -3.21
CA LEU A 187 7.30 -11.54 -3.77
C LEU A 187 7.51 -10.09 -3.32
N GLN A 188 8.05 -9.85 -2.14
CA GLN A 188 8.39 -8.54 -1.65
C GLN A 188 9.58 -7.94 -2.41
N GLU A 189 10.60 -8.75 -2.68
CA GLU A 189 11.74 -8.34 -3.52
C GLU A 189 11.29 -8.03 -4.95
N GLU A 190 10.44 -8.88 -5.54
CA GLU A 190 9.84 -8.64 -6.86
C GLU A 190 9.01 -7.35 -6.88
N LEU A 191 8.16 -7.13 -5.87
CA LEU A 191 7.37 -5.90 -5.77
C LEU A 191 8.28 -4.67 -5.73
N LEU A 192 9.37 -4.70 -4.98
CA LEU A 192 10.33 -3.59 -4.94
C LEU A 192 11.04 -3.39 -6.29
N ALA A 193 11.38 -4.47 -7.00
CA ALA A 193 11.99 -4.37 -8.32
C ALA A 193 11.03 -3.68 -9.32
N ILE A 194 9.78 -4.14 -9.36
CA ILE A 194 8.74 -3.56 -10.22
C ILE A 194 8.43 -2.11 -9.82
N TRP A 195 8.30 -1.84 -8.52
CA TRP A 195 8.05 -0.49 -8.01
C TRP A 195 9.17 0.50 -8.42
N ARG A 196 10.43 0.05 -8.45
CA ARG A 196 11.57 0.89 -8.88
C ARG A 196 11.48 1.32 -10.33
N GLU A 197 10.89 0.53 -11.19
CA GLU A 197 10.71 0.83 -12.62
C GLU A 197 9.58 1.82 -12.86
N GLN A 198 8.43 1.60 -12.23
CA GLN A 198 7.21 2.38 -12.49
C GLN A 198 7.01 3.55 -11.51
N ARG A 199 7.58 3.46 -10.30
CA ARG A 199 7.51 4.47 -9.25
C ARG A 199 6.09 4.99 -8.92
N PRO A 200 5.04 4.16 -8.83
CA PRO A 200 3.78 4.61 -8.28
C PRO A 200 3.98 5.03 -6.81
N THR A 201 3.16 5.95 -6.33
CA THR A 201 3.05 6.19 -4.88
C THR A 201 2.36 4.99 -4.24
N VAL A 202 2.91 4.44 -3.16
CA VAL A 202 2.35 3.25 -2.51
C VAL A 202 1.88 3.56 -1.11
N LEU A 203 0.64 3.17 -0.80
CA LEU A 203 0.12 3.08 0.55
C LEU A 203 -0.21 1.62 0.85
N MET A 204 0.53 0.99 1.75
CA MET A 204 0.37 -0.41 2.11
C MET A 204 -0.05 -0.55 3.56
N ILE A 205 -0.98 -1.44 3.83
CA ILE A 205 -1.32 -1.88 5.18
C ILE A 205 -0.68 -3.23 5.43
N THR A 206 -0.05 -3.36 6.58
CA THR A 206 0.45 -4.63 7.08
C THR A 206 0.42 -4.68 8.60
N HIS A 207 0.39 -5.85 9.17
CA HIS A 207 0.61 -6.11 10.60
C HIS A 207 2.02 -6.60 10.90
N ASP A 208 2.87 -6.78 9.88
CA ASP A 208 4.22 -7.27 9.98
C ASP A 208 5.22 -6.11 9.93
N ILE A 209 5.95 -5.90 11.05
CA ILE A 209 6.91 -4.82 11.19
C ILE A 209 8.11 -5.02 10.27
N ASP A 210 8.58 -6.27 10.14
CA ASP A 210 9.77 -6.60 9.35
C ASP A 210 9.47 -6.35 7.86
N GLU A 211 8.26 -6.68 7.41
CA GLU A 211 7.76 -6.33 6.08
C GLU A 211 7.71 -4.80 5.85
N ALA A 212 7.16 -4.07 6.82
CA ALA A 212 7.06 -2.61 6.72
C ALA A 212 8.45 -1.96 6.63
N LEU A 213 9.42 -2.41 7.44
CA LEU A 213 10.80 -1.91 7.42
C LEU A 213 11.55 -2.30 6.13
N PHE A 214 11.22 -3.45 5.54
CA PHE A 214 11.81 -3.86 4.28
C PHE A 214 11.32 -3.05 3.09
N LEU A 215 10.01 -2.78 3.03
CA LEU A 215 9.38 -2.20 1.85
C LEU A 215 9.32 -0.67 1.88
N ALA A 216 9.03 -0.06 3.04
CA ALA A 216 8.64 1.33 3.11
C ALA A 216 9.82 2.31 3.17
N ASP A 217 9.57 3.54 2.73
CA ASP A 217 10.41 4.71 3.02
C ASP A 217 10.02 5.33 4.37
N ARG A 218 8.72 5.20 4.74
CA ARG A 218 8.18 5.59 6.05
C ARG A 218 7.17 4.57 6.54
N VAL A 219 7.18 4.33 7.85
CA VAL A 219 6.21 3.48 8.55
C VAL A 219 5.35 4.36 9.45
N VAL A 220 4.06 4.44 9.14
CA VAL A 220 3.05 5.18 9.90
C VAL A 220 2.44 4.24 10.94
N MET A 221 2.50 4.59 12.20
CA MET A 221 2.00 3.79 13.31
C MET A 221 0.70 4.39 13.85
N MET A 222 -0.39 3.64 13.74
CA MET A 222 -1.70 4.05 14.23
C MET A 222 -1.90 3.67 15.69
N THR A 223 -2.56 4.54 16.43
CA THR A 223 -3.00 4.26 17.81
C THR A 223 -4.14 3.23 17.81
N ASN A 224 -4.46 2.67 18.98
CA ASN A 224 -5.62 1.80 19.12
C ASN A 224 -6.93 2.59 18.91
N GLY A 225 -7.99 1.88 18.46
CA GLY A 225 -9.34 2.41 18.47
C GLY A 225 -10.01 2.32 19.84
N PRO A 226 -11.18 2.94 20.06
CA PRO A 226 -11.84 3.84 19.11
C PRO A 226 -11.12 5.18 18.95
N ALA A 227 -11.53 5.97 17.96
CA ALA A 227 -10.96 7.28 17.67
C ALA A 227 -9.44 7.25 17.43
N ALA A 228 -8.98 6.27 16.65
CA ALA A 228 -7.57 6.11 16.35
C ALA A 228 -7.00 7.30 15.55
N THR A 229 -5.75 7.62 15.83
CA THR A 229 -4.99 8.66 15.12
C THR A 229 -3.60 8.13 14.74
N ILE A 230 -2.81 8.95 14.05
CA ILE A 230 -1.39 8.65 13.83
C ILE A 230 -0.65 8.95 15.13
N GLY A 231 -0.01 7.92 15.68
CA GLY A 231 0.71 8.04 16.94
C GLY A 231 2.20 8.35 16.76
N ASP A 232 2.82 7.82 15.71
CA ASP A 232 4.22 8.12 15.35
C ASP A 232 4.47 7.74 13.88
N ILE A 233 5.56 8.26 13.32
CA ILE A 233 6.01 7.97 11.95
C ILE A 233 7.52 7.71 11.97
N LEU A 234 7.91 6.50 11.60
CA LEU A 234 9.31 6.12 11.46
C LEU A 234 9.80 6.37 10.04
N THR A 235 10.91 7.06 9.89
CA THR A 235 11.64 7.12 8.61
C THR A 235 12.55 5.91 8.51
N VAL A 236 12.49 5.19 7.39
CA VAL A 236 13.29 4.00 7.13
C VAL A 236 14.55 4.42 6.36
N PRO A 237 15.75 4.39 6.99
CA PRO A 237 16.95 5.00 6.44
C PRO A 237 17.77 4.04 5.55
N PHE A 238 17.19 2.91 5.14
CA PHE A 238 17.92 1.91 4.36
C PHE A 238 17.88 2.29 2.88
N GLU A 239 19.06 2.29 2.27
CA GLU A 239 19.21 2.57 0.84
C GLU A 239 18.59 1.47 -0.03
N ARG A 240 18.24 1.79 -1.25
CA ARG A 240 17.71 0.85 -2.25
C ARG A 240 18.75 0.60 -3.36
N PRO A 241 18.89 -0.63 -3.89
CA PRO A 241 18.11 -1.83 -3.63
C PRO A 241 18.35 -2.43 -2.24
N ARG A 242 17.31 -2.97 -1.63
CA ARG A 242 17.36 -3.64 -0.33
C ARG A 242 17.39 -5.15 -0.51
N SER A 243 18.11 -5.86 0.38
CA SER A 243 17.94 -7.27 0.63
C SER A 243 17.68 -7.49 2.12
N TYR A 244 16.98 -8.55 2.48
CA TYR A 244 16.71 -8.87 3.88
C TYR A 244 17.99 -9.04 4.68
N GLU A 245 18.98 -9.74 4.12
CA GLU A 245 20.28 -9.95 4.75
C GLU A 245 20.98 -8.61 5.06
N ALA A 246 21.04 -7.68 4.08
CA ALA A 246 21.70 -6.40 4.26
C ALA A 246 21.00 -5.53 5.32
N ILE A 247 19.67 -5.52 5.33
CA ILE A 247 18.90 -4.72 6.30
C ILE A 247 19.04 -5.31 7.71
N GLN A 248 18.93 -6.62 7.88
CA GLN A 248 19.04 -7.28 9.19
C GLN A 248 20.45 -7.15 9.78
N ALA A 249 21.48 -7.04 8.95
CA ALA A 249 22.85 -6.78 9.36
C ALA A 249 23.09 -5.31 9.80
N ASP A 250 22.21 -4.37 9.43
CA ASP A 250 22.33 -2.96 9.80
C ASP A 250 21.90 -2.75 11.27
N PRO A 251 22.76 -2.17 12.13
CA PRO A 251 22.42 -1.94 13.54
C PRO A 251 21.15 -1.12 13.76
N ARG A 252 20.80 -0.24 12.80
CA ARG A 252 19.59 0.60 12.86
C ARG A 252 18.31 -0.22 12.75
N TYR A 253 18.36 -1.40 12.08
CA TYR A 253 17.20 -2.27 11.93
C TYR A 253 16.61 -2.70 13.27
N GLY A 254 17.45 -3.22 14.17
CA GLY A 254 17.02 -3.63 15.52
C GLY A 254 16.43 -2.48 16.32
N VAL A 255 16.99 -1.26 16.19
CA VAL A 255 16.47 -0.05 16.86
C VAL A 255 15.09 0.30 16.35
N LEU A 256 14.89 0.40 15.03
CA LEU A 256 13.60 0.74 14.42
C LEU A 256 12.54 -0.33 14.71
N ARG A 257 12.93 -1.61 14.61
CA ARG A 257 12.05 -2.73 14.93
C ARG A 257 11.55 -2.69 16.37
N ASN A 258 12.47 -2.46 17.33
CA ASN A 258 12.11 -2.34 18.73
C ASN A 258 11.24 -1.08 18.98
N GLN A 259 11.51 0.05 18.34
CA GLN A 259 10.69 1.23 18.43
C GLN A 259 9.26 0.97 17.96
N ALA A 260 9.08 0.28 16.84
CA ALA A 260 7.76 -0.11 16.34
C ALA A 260 7.05 -1.10 17.28
N LEU A 261 7.77 -2.11 17.80
CA LEU A 261 7.23 -3.06 18.78
C LEU A 261 6.81 -2.37 20.07
N ASP A 262 7.67 -1.51 20.64
CA ASP A 262 7.38 -0.76 21.87
C ASP A 262 6.14 0.12 21.70
N PHE A 263 5.99 0.77 20.53
CA PHE A 263 4.81 1.57 20.23
C PHE A 263 3.53 0.70 20.25
N LEU A 264 3.56 -0.45 19.59
CA LEU A 264 2.42 -1.35 19.53
C LEU A 264 2.10 -1.95 20.92
N TYR A 265 3.11 -2.40 21.69
CA TYR A 265 2.90 -3.02 23.00
C TYR A 265 2.49 -2.05 24.10
N ARG A 266 3.09 -0.86 24.21
CA ARG A 266 2.74 0.13 25.27
C ARG A 266 1.29 0.57 25.21
N ARG A 267 0.66 0.50 24.04
CA ARG A 267 -0.75 0.85 23.88
C ARG A 267 -1.72 -0.29 24.14
N HIS A 268 -1.25 -1.54 24.14
CA HIS A 268 -2.04 -2.68 24.63
C HIS A 268 -2.26 -2.61 26.15
N ALA A 269 -1.29 -2.13 26.91
CA ALA A 269 -1.36 -2.10 28.37
C ALA A 269 -2.32 -1.05 28.95
N HIS A 270 -2.84 -0.14 28.13
CA HIS A 270 -3.81 0.87 28.56
C HIS A 270 -5.28 0.52 28.28
N ASP A 271 -5.55 -0.52 27.49
CA ASP A 271 -6.91 -0.96 27.17
C ASP A 271 -7.46 -2.00 28.16
N ASP A 272 -6.62 -2.57 29.05
CA ASP A 272 -6.95 -3.55 30.08
C ASP A 272 -7.09 -2.95 31.51
N ALA A 273 -7.12 -1.61 31.65
CA ALA A 273 -7.20 -0.95 32.95
C ALA A 273 -8.52 -0.20 33.18
#